data_d487eb49d512877e24571ec9d2d7c890
#
_entry.id   d487eb49d512877e24571ec9d2d7c890
#
_cell.length_a   1.000
_cell.length_b   1.000
_cell.length_c   1.000
_cell.angle_alpha   90.00
_cell.angle_beta   90.00
_cell.angle_gamma   90.00
#
_symmetry.space_group_name_H-M   'P 1'
#
loop_
_entity.id
_entity.type
_entity.pdbx_description
1 polymer ?
#
loop_
_entity_poly.entity_id
_entity_poly.type
_entity_poly.pdbx_seq_one_letter_code
_entity_poly.pdbx_strand_id
1 'polypeptide(L)'
;SELAARGVKIFRAGIWKPRTKPGGFEGIGVEGLPWMKQVKQETGMLVATEVATPAHVFEALKAGIDILWVGARTVTNPFAMQELADALKGVDIPILVKNPVNPDLELWVGAIERLYNAGLRRLGVIHRGFSSYEKKIYRNAPLWHIPIELRRRYPNLTIFCDPSHIGGKRELVAPISQQALDLNFDGLIIESHCDPDSALSDAAQQVTPEVLDYTLQLLVVRDNAQTTENISILRRQIDEVDEQLLSLLAKRM
;
A
#
# COMPACT_ATOMS: atom_id res chain seq x y z
N SER A 1 18.29 -5.36 -14.60
CA SER A 1 17.89 -6.13 -13.42
C SER A 1 16.67 -6.99 -13.74
N GLU A 2 16.46 -8.06 -13.00
CA GLU A 2 15.41 -9.07 -13.24
C GLU A 2 13.98 -8.49 -13.24
N LEU A 3 13.68 -7.55 -12.34
CA LEU A 3 12.37 -6.91 -12.28
C LEU A 3 12.09 -6.04 -13.52
N ALA A 4 13.08 -5.30 -13.99
CA ALA A 4 12.95 -4.49 -15.21
C ALA A 4 12.68 -5.35 -16.45
N ALA A 5 13.39 -6.49 -16.57
CA ALA A 5 13.20 -7.45 -17.66
C ALA A 5 11.77 -8.05 -17.67
N ARG A 6 11.09 -8.06 -16.53
CA ARG A 6 9.69 -8.51 -16.37
C ARG A 6 8.66 -7.37 -16.47
N GLY A 7 9.07 -6.20 -16.94
CA GLY A 7 8.17 -5.07 -17.21
C GLY A 7 7.78 -4.24 -15.99
N VAL A 8 8.39 -4.47 -14.82
CA VAL A 8 8.16 -3.62 -13.64
C VAL A 8 8.66 -2.19 -13.93
N LYS A 9 7.79 -1.20 -13.69
CA LYS A 9 8.07 0.21 -14.02
C LYS A 9 8.54 1.02 -12.82
N ILE A 10 8.21 0.61 -11.62
CA ILE A 10 8.54 1.34 -10.39
C ILE A 10 9.26 0.39 -9.45
N PHE A 11 10.47 0.78 -9.05
CA PHE A 11 11.26 0.09 -8.04
C PHE A 11 11.22 0.88 -6.74
N ARG A 12 10.90 0.22 -5.63
CA ARG A 12 10.96 0.84 -4.32
C ARG A 12 11.99 0.18 -3.43
N ALA A 13 12.73 0.99 -2.67
CA ALA A 13 13.60 0.51 -1.61
C ALA A 13 13.37 1.29 -0.33
N GLY A 14 13.15 0.58 0.78
CA GLY A 14 13.07 1.18 2.11
C GLY A 14 14.47 1.35 2.69
N ILE A 15 15.18 2.41 2.30
CA ILE A 15 16.53 2.70 2.79
C ILE A 15 16.52 3.27 4.22
N TRP A 16 15.39 3.83 4.65
CA TRP A 16 15.10 4.17 6.04
C TRP A 16 13.92 3.34 6.52
N LYS A 17 14.08 2.61 7.62
CA LYS A 17 13.07 1.67 8.14
C LYS A 17 12.80 1.96 9.62
N PRO A 18 11.75 2.75 9.95
CA PRO A 18 11.38 2.95 11.34
C PRO A 18 10.90 1.62 11.95
N ARG A 19 11.62 1.12 12.95
CA ARG A 19 11.31 -0.14 13.62
C ARG A 19 10.54 0.10 14.89
N THR A 20 9.63 -0.84 15.23
CA THR A 20 8.88 -0.79 16.49
C THR A 20 9.76 -1.17 17.68
N LYS A 21 10.71 -2.07 17.47
CA LYS A 21 11.66 -2.51 18.49
C LYS A 21 13.07 -2.14 18.06
N PRO A 22 13.94 -1.71 18.99
CA PRO A 22 15.35 -1.46 18.69
C PRO A 22 16.08 -2.77 18.36
N GLY A 23 17.25 -2.66 17.73
CA GLY A 23 18.12 -3.81 17.42
C GLY A 23 17.79 -4.56 16.12
N GLY A 24 16.77 -4.15 15.36
CA GLY A 24 16.52 -4.64 14.01
C GLY A 24 17.25 -3.83 12.94
N PHE A 25 17.30 -4.34 11.71
CA PHE A 25 17.86 -3.58 10.58
C PHE A 25 17.00 -2.33 10.29
N GLU A 26 17.55 -1.15 10.53
CA GLU A 26 16.85 0.14 10.39
C GLU A 26 17.00 0.77 8.99
N GLY A 27 17.58 0.04 8.07
CA GLY A 27 17.91 0.50 6.73
C GLY A 27 19.36 0.93 6.61
N ILE A 28 19.79 1.24 5.39
CA ILE A 28 21.16 1.64 5.08
C ILE A 28 21.33 3.18 5.06
N GLY A 29 20.21 3.89 5.13
CA GLY A 29 20.22 5.36 5.13
C GLY A 29 20.62 5.96 3.78
N VAL A 30 21.26 7.11 3.86
CA VAL A 30 21.70 7.88 2.68
C VAL A 30 22.64 7.13 1.75
N GLU A 31 23.37 6.14 2.24
CA GLU A 31 24.27 5.29 1.44
C GLU A 31 23.52 4.48 0.38
N GLY A 32 22.24 4.24 0.55
CA GLY A 32 21.38 3.57 -0.43
C GLY A 32 20.95 4.45 -1.60
N LEU A 33 21.01 5.77 -1.49
CA LEU A 33 20.57 6.71 -2.54
C LEU A 33 21.38 6.58 -3.85
N PRO A 34 22.72 6.46 -3.83
CA PRO A 34 23.49 6.19 -5.04
C PRO A 34 23.06 4.91 -5.77
N TRP A 35 22.73 3.85 -5.04
CA TRP A 35 22.25 2.59 -5.63
C TRP A 35 20.89 2.76 -6.31
N MET A 36 19.99 3.51 -5.72
CA MET A 36 18.70 3.83 -6.34
C MET A 36 18.88 4.64 -7.62
N LYS A 37 19.78 5.62 -7.62
CA LYS A 37 20.15 6.37 -8.82
C LYS A 37 20.73 5.46 -9.91
N GLN A 38 21.59 4.53 -9.55
CA GLN A 38 22.14 3.53 -10.48
C GLN A 38 21.02 2.66 -11.07
N VAL A 39 20.10 2.14 -10.25
CA VAL A 39 18.94 1.37 -10.74
C VAL A 39 18.16 2.17 -11.78
N LYS A 40 17.86 3.44 -11.51
CA LYS A 40 17.16 4.32 -12.45
C LYS A 40 17.92 4.48 -13.77
N GLN A 41 19.22 4.71 -13.70
CA GLN A 41 20.08 4.89 -14.88
C GLN A 41 20.19 3.62 -15.74
N GLU A 42 20.37 2.46 -15.11
CA GLU A 42 20.58 1.19 -15.81
C GLU A 42 19.28 0.57 -16.35
N THR A 43 18.14 0.84 -15.73
CA THR A 43 16.89 0.13 -16.04
C THR A 43 15.78 1.02 -16.57
N GLY A 44 15.88 2.35 -16.41
CA GLY A 44 14.82 3.29 -16.74
C GLY A 44 13.61 3.22 -15.79
N MET A 45 13.64 2.40 -14.73
CA MET A 45 12.57 2.35 -13.73
C MET A 45 12.51 3.66 -12.93
N LEU A 46 11.30 4.08 -12.58
CA LEU A 46 11.11 5.09 -11.55
C LEU A 46 11.51 4.53 -10.19
N VAL A 47 12.13 5.34 -9.36
CA VAL A 47 12.60 4.92 -8.04
C VAL A 47 11.82 5.60 -6.93
N ALA A 48 11.46 4.82 -5.91
CA ALA A 48 10.67 5.28 -4.77
C ALA A 48 11.35 4.93 -3.44
N THR A 49 11.20 5.80 -2.43
CA THR A 49 11.70 5.52 -1.07
C THR A 49 10.80 6.07 0.02
N GLU A 50 10.90 5.49 1.23
CA GLU A 50 10.23 5.98 2.43
C GLU A 50 10.90 7.27 2.93
N VAL A 51 10.08 8.21 3.41
CA VAL A 51 10.54 9.38 4.16
C VAL A 51 9.76 9.49 5.47
N ALA A 52 10.46 9.86 6.54
CA ALA A 52 9.88 10.00 7.86
C ALA A 52 10.24 11.34 8.54
N THR A 53 11.18 12.09 7.97
CA THR A 53 11.67 13.37 8.49
C THR A 53 11.93 14.34 7.34
N PRO A 54 11.98 15.67 7.60
CA PRO A 54 12.41 16.67 6.62
C PRO A 54 13.79 16.39 6.02
N ALA A 55 14.73 15.88 6.81
CA ALA A 55 16.06 15.50 6.32
C ALA A 55 16.00 14.38 5.27
N HIS A 56 15.15 13.36 5.48
CA HIS A 56 14.93 12.30 4.48
C HIS A 56 14.35 12.87 3.18
N VAL A 57 13.41 13.82 3.27
CA VAL A 57 12.84 14.49 2.08
C VAL A 57 13.93 15.20 1.31
N PHE A 58 14.75 16.01 1.99
CA PHE A 58 15.83 16.75 1.36
C PHE A 58 16.82 15.83 0.64
N GLU A 59 17.33 14.79 1.30
CA GLU A 59 18.29 13.86 0.71
C GLU A 59 17.69 13.06 -0.46
N ALA A 60 16.44 12.63 -0.35
CA ALA A 60 15.76 11.91 -1.42
C ALA A 60 15.55 12.80 -2.67
N LEU A 61 15.11 14.03 -2.50
CA LEU A 61 14.93 14.98 -3.60
C LEU A 61 16.27 15.34 -4.26
N LYS A 62 17.31 15.61 -3.48
CA LYS A 62 18.67 15.87 -3.96
C LYS A 62 19.24 14.69 -4.76
N ALA A 63 18.90 13.46 -4.39
CA ALA A 63 19.32 12.26 -5.11
C ALA A 63 18.49 11.98 -6.38
N GLY A 64 17.42 12.73 -6.64
CA GLY A 64 16.56 12.55 -7.81
C GLY A 64 15.61 11.36 -7.71
N ILE A 65 15.14 11.04 -6.50
CA ILE A 65 14.07 10.06 -6.28
C ILE A 65 12.78 10.57 -6.93
N ASP A 66 12.04 9.68 -7.61
CA ASP A 66 10.85 10.04 -8.39
C ASP A 66 9.56 10.03 -7.60
N ILE A 67 9.47 9.19 -6.56
CA ILE A 67 8.26 8.99 -5.76
C ILE A 67 8.66 8.85 -4.30
N LEU A 68 7.94 9.52 -3.41
CA LEU A 68 8.12 9.35 -1.96
C LEU A 68 6.91 8.64 -1.36
N TRP A 69 7.12 7.87 -0.30
CA TRP A 69 6.01 7.43 0.53
C TRP A 69 6.25 7.69 2.00
N VAL A 70 5.16 7.91 2.72
CA VAL A 70 5.17 8.07 4.17
C VAL A 70 4.73 6.76 4.82
N GLY A 71 5.55 6.24 5.71
CA GLY A 71 5.33 4.96 6.38
C GLY A 71 4.20 5.01 7.41
N ALA A 72 3.60 3.84 7.65
CA ALA A 72 2.44 3.69 8.55
C ALA A 72 2.69 4.21 9.99
N ARG A 73 3.92 4.12 10.50
CA ARG A 73 4.28 4.64 11.83
C ARG A 73 4.40 6.15 11.86
N THR A 74 4.90 6.75 10.79
CA THR A 74 5.01 8.21 10.66
C THR A 74 3.63 8.83 10.53
N VAL A 75 2.74 8.21 9.76
CA VAL A 75 1.34 8.66 9.56
C VAL A 75 0.55 8.72 10.88
N THR A 76 0.89 7.91 11.88
CA THR A 76 0.24 7.96 13.20
C THR A 76 0.57 9.22 14.00
N ASN A 77 1.54 10.02 13.58
CA ASN A 77 1.97 11.22 14.29
C ASN A 77 1.63 12.49 13.47
N PRO A 78 0.60 13.27 13.87
CA PRO A 78 0.22 14.49 13.16
C PRO A 78 1.31 15.56 13.11
N PHE A 79 2.19 15.65 14.11
CA PHE A 79 3.32 16.59 14.09
C PHE A 79 4.33 16.20 13.02
N ALA A 80 4.74 14.93 12.97
CA ALA A 80 5.64 14.44 11.93
C ALA A 80 5.05 14.63 10.52
N MET A 81 3.74 14.39 10.36
CA MET A 81 3.05 14.65 9.10
C MET A 81 3.03 16.13 8.72
N GLN A 82 2.90 17.04 9.69
CA GLN A 82 2.97 18.47 9.43
C GLN A 82 4.39 18.90 9.02
N GLU A 83 5.41 18.41 9.70
CA GLU A 83 6.82 18.68 9.35
C GLU A 83 7.15 18.21 7.92
N LEU A 84 6.66 17.01 7.54
CA LEU A 84 6.82 16.51 6.18
C LEU A 84 6.06 17.37 5.15
N ALA A 85 4.82 17.76 5.47
CA ALA A 85 4.03 18.63 4.60
C ALA A 85 4.72 19.98 4.37
N ASP A 86 5.30 20.56 5.42
CA ASP A 86 6.04 21.81 5.34
C ASP A 86 7.35 21.68 4.52
N ALA A 87 8.06 20.56 4.68
CA ALA A 87 9.28 20.26 3.91
C ALA A 87 9.00 20.01 2.42
N LEU A 88 7.79 19.61 2.07
CA LEU A 88 7.37 19.30 0.71
C LEU A 88 6.67 20.47 -0.01
N LYS A 89 6.50 21.62 0.63
CA LYS A 89 5.91 22.81 -0.02
C LYS A 89 6.66 23.20 -1.28
N GLY A 90 5.91 23.36 -2.38
CA GLY A 90 6.46 23.74 -3.69
C GLY A 90 7.16 22.60 -4.45
N VAL A 91 7.10 21.37 -3.96
CA VAL A 91 7.66 20.20 -4.63
C VAL A 91 6.56 19.52 -5.47
N ASP A 92 6.83 19.27 -6.74
CA ASP A 92 5.93 18.52 -7.65
C ASP A 92 6.43 17.07 -7.84
N ILE A 93 6.17 16.22 -6.85
CA ILE A 93 6.53 14.81 -6.86
C ILE A 93 5.34 13.97 -6.34
N PRO A 94 5.09 12.76 -6.86
CA PRO A 94 4.08 11.88 -6.29
C PRO A 94 4.43 11.47 -4.86
N ILE A 95 3.44 11.60 -3.96
CA ILE A 95 3.55 11.18 -2.57
C ILE A 95 2.50 10.12 -2.27
N LEU A 96 2.93 8.98 -1.75
CA LEU A 96 2.06 7.90 -1.31
C LEU A 96 1.99 7.86 0.22
N VAL A 97 0.80 7.80 0.78
CA VAL A 97 0.58 7.78 2.23
C VAL A 97 0.08 6.41 2.65
N LYS A 98 0.89 5.64 3.41
CA LYS A 98 0.41 4.37 3.99
C LYS A 98 -0.71 4.64 5.00
N ASN A 99 -1.66 3.71 5.14
CA ASN A 99 -2.59 3.78 6.27
C ASN A 99 -1.83 3.73 7.60
N PRO A 100 -2.33 4.39 8.67
CA PRO A 100 -1.75 4.29 10.00
C PRO A 100 -1.72 2.83 10.48
N VAL A 101 -0.88 2.50 11.46
CA VAL A 101 -0.82 1.14 12.00
C VAL A 101 -2.10 0.74 12.74
N ASN A 102 -2.76 1.68 13.41
CA ASN A 102 -4.06 1.51 14.04
C ASN A 102 -5.20 1.73 13.03
N PRO A 103 -6.37 1.09 13.21
CA PRO A 103 -7.52 1.22 12.29
C PRO A 103 -8.28 2.54 12.53
N ASP A 104 -7.70 3.65 12.09
CA ASP A 104 -8.23 4.99 12.25
C ASP A 104 -8.26 5.70 10.89
N LEU A 105 -9.47 5.81 10.32
CA LEU A 105 -9.68 6.45 9.03
C LEU A 105 -9.43 7.96 9.09
N GLU A 106 -9.86 8.62 10.16
CA GLU A 106 -9.72 10.09 10.26
C GLU A 106 -8.26 10.51 10.40
N LEU A 107 -7.45 9.69 11.06
CA LEU A 107 -6.01 9.89 11.12
C LEU A 107 -5.35 9.76 9.73
N TRP A 108 -5.82 8.80 8.92
CA TRP A 108 -5.34 8.62 7.55
C TRP A 108 -5.74 9.80 6.65
N VAL A 109 -7.01 10.20 6.72
CA VAL A 109 -7.54 11.37 6.02
C VAL A 109 -6.79 12.63 6.40
N GLY A 110 -6.61 12.88 7.71
CA GLY A 110 -5.88 14.05 8.19
C GLY A 110 -4.44 14.12 7.70
N ALA A 111 -3.76 12.97 7.53
CA ALA A 111 -2.42 12.93 6.95
C ALA A 111 -2.42 13.35 5.47
N ILE A 112 -3.40 12.88 4.69
CA ILE A 112 -3.57 13.23 3.27
C ILE A 112 -3.89 14.71 3.12
N GLU A 113 -4.82 15.23 3.93
CA GLU A 113 -5.25 16.63 3.89
C GLU A 113 -4.12 17.61 4.24
N ARG A 114 -3.23 17.26 5.19
CA ARG A 114 -2.05 18.10 5.49
C ARG A 114 -1.15 18.28 4.27
N LEU A 115 -0.88 17.20 3.54
CA LEU A 115 -0.10 17.26 2.31
C LEU A 115 -0.83 18.05 1.21
N TYR A 116 -2.14 17.83 1.05
CA TYR A 116 -2.95 18.57 0.09
C TYR A 116 -2.98 20.07 0.39
N ASN A 117 -3.15 20.45 1.65
CA ASN A 117 -3.15 21.84 2.10
C ASN A 117 -1.78 22.52 1.98
N ALA A 118 -0.69 21.74 2.03
CA ALA A 118 0.65 22.21 1.73
C ALA A 118 0.91 22.46 0.22
N GLY A 119 -0.06 22.15 -0.66
CA GLY A 119 0.01 22.40 -2.09
C GLY A 119 0.29 21.17 -2.94
N LEU A 120 0.50 20.00 -2.35
CA LEU A 120 0.75 18.75 -3.09
C LEU A 120 -0.54 18.26 -3.77
N ARG A 121 -0.44 17.89 -5.05
CA ARG A 121 -1.60 17.46 -5.87
C ARG A 121 -1.47 16.02 -6.39
N ARG A 122 -0.26 15.47 -6.43
CA ARG A 122 0.02 14.10 -6.89
C ARG A 122 0.05 13.16 -5.70
N LEU A 123 -1.13 12.97 -5.06
CA LEU A 123 -1.28 12.16 -3.87
C LEU A 123 -1.93 10.81 -4.18
N GLY A 124 -1.44 9.77 -3.55
CA GLY A 124 -2.02 8.45 -3.53
C GLY A 124 -1.85 7.81 -2.15
N VAL A 125 -2.46 6.66 -1.95
CA VAL A 125 -2.39 5.95 -0.67
C VAL A 125 -2.00 4.49 -0.85
N ILE A 126 -1.45 3.91 0.22
CA ILE A 126 -1.08 2.50 0.27
C ILE A 126 -1.81 1.86 1.46
N HIS A 127 -2.68 0.90 1.14
CA HIS A 127 -3.30 0.05 2.14
C HIS A 127 -2.40 -1.16 2.42
N ARG A 128 -1.90 -1.25 3.66
CA ARG A 128 -0.99 -2.31 4.13
C ARG A 128 -1.54 -3.15 5.28
N GLY A 129 -2.86 -3.01 5.56
CA GLY A 129 -3.51 -3.59 6.73
C GLY A 129 -3.22 -2.84 8.03
N PHE A 130 -3.93 -3.21 9.07
CA PHE A 130 -3.88 -2.57 10.38
C PHE A 130 -3.38 -3.54 11.44
N SER A 131 -2.71 -3.03 12.47
CA SER A 131 -2.31 -3.85 13.60
C SER A 131 -3.54 -4.38 14.34
N SER A 132 -3.48 -5.66 14.72
CA SER A 132 -4.49 -6.31 15.56
C SER A 132 -3.79 -7.04 16.69
N TYR A 133 -4.38 -7.02 17.88
CA TYR A 133 -3.90 -7.82 18.99
C TYR A 133 -4.05 -9.31 18.71
N GLU A 134 -5.14 -9.71 18.08
CA GLU A 134 -5.37 -11.09 17.67
C GLU A 134 -4.56 -11.42 16.42
N LYS A 135 -3.63 -12.34 16.53
CA LYS A 135 -2.92 -12.94 15.40
C LYS A 135 -3.78 -14.05 14.81
N LYS A 136 -4.42 -13.75 13.68
CA LYS A 136 -5.15 -14.72 12.85
C LYS A 136 -4.30 -15.14 11.64
N ILE A 137 -4.92 -15.19 10.48
CA ILE A 137 -4.28 -15.56 9.22
C ILE A 137 -3.28 -14.49 8.77
N TYR A 138 -3.66 -13.20 8.92
CA TYR A 138 -2.90 -12.04 8.43
C TYR A 138 -1.93 -11.50 9.49
N ARG A 139 -0.78 -11.00 9.03
CA ARG A 139 0.15 -10.23 9.88
C ARG A 139 -0.48 -8.90 10.32
N ASN A 140 -1.18 -8.25 9.39
CA ASN A 140 -1.94 -7.04 9.63
C ASN A 140 -3.35 -7.23 9.06
N ALA A 141 -4.38 -7.02 9.88
CA ALA A 141 -5.76 -7.21 9.48
C ALA A 141 -6.13 -6.26 8.32
N PRO A 142 -6.66 -6.75 7.20
CA PRO A 142 -6.93 -5.89 6.04
C PRO A 142 -8.05 -4.88 6.29
N LEU A 143 -9.07 -5.22 7.10
CA LEU A 143 -10.20 -4.32 7.43
C LEU A 143 -10.67 -3.52 6.21
N TRP A 144 -11.01 -4.23 5.13
CA TRP A 144 -11.29 -3.69 3.79
C TRP A 144 -12.32 -2.56 3.77
N HIS A 145 -13.25 -2.53 4.73
CA HIS A 145 -14.24 -1.45 4.87
C HIS A 145 -13.61 -0.07 5.04
N ILE A 146 -12.39 0.02 5.63
CA ILE A 146 -11.70 1.31 5.83
C ILE A 146 -11.22 1.91 4.50
N PRO A 147 -10.40 1.22 3.67
CA PRO A 147 -10.03 1.77 2.37
C PRO A 147 -11.21 1.91 1.39
N ILE A 148 -12.25 1.10 1.50
CA ILE A 148 -13.49 1.26 0.73
C ILE A 148 -14.17 2.57 1.12
N GLU A 149 -14.30 2.89 2.42
CA GLU A 149 -14.86 4.16 2.87
C GLU A 149 -13.97 5.34 2.47
N LEU A 150 -12.64 5.20 2.50
CA LEU A 150 -11.73 6.22 1.98
C LEU A 150 -12.00 6.49 0.49
N ARG A 151 -12.14 5.44 -0.34
CA ARG A 151 -12.49 5.56 -1.76
C ARG A 151 -13.83 6.26 -1.96
N ARG A 152 -14.83 5.93 -1.12
CA ARG A 152 -16.15 6.57 -1.18
C ARG A 152 -16.07 8.09 -0.94
N ARG A 153 -15.23 8.52 0.01
CA ARG A 153 -15.01 9.95 0.32
C ARG A 153 -14.18 10.66 -0.74
N TYR A 154 -13.18 9.97 -1.29
CA TYR A 154 -12.21 10.52 -2.25
C TYR A 154 -12.12 9.62 -3.50
N PRO A 155 -13.13 9.66 -4.40
CA PRO A 155 -13.23 8.70 -5.51
C PRO A 155 -12.07 8.78 -6.51
N ASN A 156 -11.41 9.92 -6.61
CA ASN A 156 -10.27 10.14 -7.51
C ASN A 156 -8.90 9.86 -6.87
N LEU A 157 -8.88 9.44 -5.61
CA LEU A 157 -7.63 9.13 -4.91
C LEU A 157 -7.12 7.76 -5.36
N THR A 158 -5.89 7.70 -5.85
CA THR A 158 -5.24 6.45 -6.23
C THR A 158 -4.94 5.61 -4.98
N ILE A 159 -5.41 4.35 -4.96
CA ILE A 159 -5.25 3.43 -3.83
C ILE A 159 -4.46 2.19 -4.27
N PHE A 160 -3.29 1.98 -3.69
CA PHE A 160 -2.49 0.77 -3.85
C PHE A 160 -2.71 -0.19 -2.68
N CYS A 161 -2.65 -1.50 -2.95
CA CYS A 161 -2.58 -2.52 -1.92
C CYS A 161 -1.14 -3.01 -1.73
N ASP A 162 -0.73 -3.22 -0.48
CA ASP A 162 0.51 -3.85 -0.09
C ASP A 162 0.22 -5.25 0.50
N PRO A 163 0.04 -6.28 -0.34
CA PRO A 163 -0.33 -7.62 0.09
C PRO A 163 0.76 -8.29 0.92
N SER A 164 2.04 -7.93 0.69
CA SER A 164 3.16 -8.47 1.46
C SER A 164 3.04 -8.13 2.94
N HIS A 165 2.74 -6.88 3.27
CA HIS A 165 2.58 -6.46 4.66
C HIS A 165 1.25 -6.90 5.28
N ILE A 166 0.18 -7.02 4.51
CA ILE A 166 -1.09 -7.59 4.98
C ILE A 166 -0.89 -9.05 5.35
N GLY A 167 -0.37 -9.86 4.43
CA GLY A 167 -0.20 -11.30 4.61
C GLY A 167 0.90 -11.65 5.60
N GLY A 168 2.07 -11.04 5.46
CA GLY A 168 3.28 -11.37 6.22
C GLY A 168 3.88 -12.73 5.84
N LYS A 169 3.36 -13.37 4.79
CA LYS A 169 3.75 -14.68 4.27
C LYS A 169 3.60 -14.69 2.75
N ARG A 170 4.50 -15.40 2.05
CA ARG A 170 4.55 -15.48 0.57
C ARG A 170 3.27 -16.02 -0.04
N GLU A 171 2.73 -17.08 0.55
CA GLU A 171 1.52 -17.77 0.06
C GLU A 171 0.26 -16.90 0.09
N LEU A 172 0.25 -15.82 0.88
CA LEU A 172 -0.87 -14.90 0.98
C LEU A 172 -0.78 -13.72 -0.02
N VAL A 173 0.34 -13.54 -0.70
CA VAL A 173 0.53 -12.41 -1.63
C VAL A 173 -0.47 -12.47 -2.78
N ALA A 174 -0.56 -13.60 -3.47
CA ALA A 174 -1.45 -13.76 -4.62
C ALA A 174 -2.95 -13.61 -4.26
N PRO A 175 -3.50 -14.32 -3.26
CA PRO A 175 -4.92 -14.19 -2.91
C PRO A 175 -5.29 -12.79 -2.40
N ILE A 176 -4.43 -12.12 -1.63
CA ILE A 176 -4.68 -10.74 -1.19
C ILE A 176 -4.60 -9.77 -2.37
N SER A 177 -3.68 -9.98 -3.30
CA SER A 177 -3.58 -9.17 -4.52
C SER A 177 -4.86 -9.26 -5.36
N GLN A 178 -5.38 -10.47 -5.56
CA GLN A 178 -6.64 -10.66 -6.29
C GLN A 178 -7.82 -9.99 -5.57
N GLN A 179 -7.92 -10.15 -4.26
CA GLN A 179 -8.97 -9.51 -3.47
C GLN A 179 -8.91 -7.97 -3.56
N ALA A 180 -7.71 -7.38 -3.56
CA ALA A 180 -7.55 -5.94 -3.75
C ALA A 180 -8.04 -5.48 -5.13
N LEU A 181 -7.72 -6.22 -6.21
CA LEU A 181 -8.20 -5.91 -7.56
C LEU A 181 -9.72 -6.07 -7.66
N ASP A 182 -10.30 -7.11 -7.03
CA ASP A 182 -11.75 -7.30 -6.96
C ASP A 182 -12.47 -6.16 -6.22
N LEU A 183 -11.75 -5.45 -5.33
CA LEU A 183 -12.21 -4.25 -4.62
C LEU A 183 -11.84 -2.94 -5.33
N ASN A 184 -11.43 -3.03 -6.61
CA ASN A 184 -11.07 -1.88 -7.46
C ASN A 184 -9.92 -1.03 -6.93
N PHE A 185 -8.90 -1.65 -6.35
CA PHE A 185 -7.64 -0.96 -6.08
C PHE A 185 -6.90 -0.69 -7.40
N ASP A 186 -6.22 0.44 -7.48
CA ASP A 186 -5.58 0.91 -8.72
C ASP A 186 -4.23 0.22 -8.99
N GLY A 187 -3.67 -0.48 -8.01
CA GLY A 187 -2.41 -1.20 -8.18
C GLY A 187 -1.92 -1.89 -6.92
N LEU A 188 -0.76 -2.52 -7.07
CA LEU A 188 -0.14 -3.35 -6.04
C LEU A 188 1.28 -2.86 -5.73
N ILE A 189 1.70 -3.02 -4.47
CA ILE A 189 3.08 -2.84 -4.03
C ILE A 189 3.51 -4.14 -3.36
N ILE A 190 4.37 -4.91 -4.02
CA ILE A 190 4.79 -6.24 -3.58
C ILE A 190 6.28 -6.24 -3.28
N GLU A 191 6.66 -6.84 -2.16
CA GLU A 191 8.07 -7.03 -1.80
C GLU A 191 8.67 -8.21 -2.55
N SER A 192 9.77 -7.96 -3.27
CA SER A 192 10.50 -8.98 -4.04
C SER A 192 11.99 -8.90 -3.75
N HIS A 193 12.65 -10.06 -3.69
CA HIS A 193 14.08 -10.22 -3.48
C HIS A 193 14.59 -11.40 -4.30
N CYS A 194 15.80 -11.31 -4.84
CA CYS A 194 16.40 -12.40 -5.63
C CYS A 194 16.61 -13.69 -4.82
N ASP A 195 16.87 -13.54 -3.52
CA ASP A 195 16.96 -14.63 -2.54
C ASP A 195 16.22 -14.20 -1.27
N PRO A 196 14.89 -14.42 -1.19
CA PRO A 196 14.06 -13.92 -0.10
C PRO A 196 14.50 -14.37 1.30
N ASP A 197 15.10 -15.54 1.42
CA ASP A 197 15.50 -16.08 2.74
C ASP A 197 16.74 -15.38 3.29
N SER A 198 17.56 -14.77 2.43
CA SER A 198 18.70 -13.92 2.81
C SER A 198 18.37 -12.46 3.02
N ALA A 199 17.10 -12.05 2.85
CA ALA A 199 16.71 -10.66 2.97
C ALA A 199 16.91 -10.12 4.39
N LEU A 200 17.52 -8.93 4.52
CA LEU A 200 17.83 -8.30 5.81
C LEU A 200 16.59 -7.93 6.64
N SER A 201 15.41 -7.93 6.01
CA SER A 201 14.15 -7.65 6.68
C SER A 201 12.98 -8.32 5.96
N ASP A 202 11.96 -8.67 6.73
CA ASP A 202 10.66 -9.13 6.22
C ASP A 202 10.75 -10.35 5.25
N ALA A 203 11.77 -11.20 5.41
CA ALA A 203 12.09 -12.34 4.54
C ALA A 203 10.90 -13.26 4.24
N ALA A 204 10.07 -13.56 5.24
CA ALA A 204 8.94 -14.48 5.11
C ALA A 204 7.84 -14.02 4.14
N GLN A 205 7.77 -12.74 3.83
CA GLN A 205 6.73 -12.16 2.96
C GLN A 205 7.24 -11.76 1.57
N GLN A 206 8.55 -11.80 1.35
CA GLN A 206 9.15 -11.48 0.07
C GLN A 206 9.03 -12.65 -0.92
N VAL A 207 8.76 -12.35 -2.17
CA VAL A 207 8.72 -13.32 -3.27
C VAL A 207 9.91 -13.13 -4.21
N THR A 208 10.29 -14.16 -4.95
CA THR A 208 11.30 -13.99 -6.01
C THR A 208 10.72 -13.22 -7.20
N PRO A 209 11.56 -12.62 -8.07
CA PRO A 209 11.09 -11.98 -9.30
C PRO A 209 10.26 -12.90 -10.21
N GLU A 210 10.60 -14.21 -10.27
CA GLU A 210 9.85 -15.21 -11.01
C GLU A 210 8.45 -15.44 -10.43
N VAL A 211 8.36 -15.59 -9.10
CA VAL A 211 7.08 -15.77 -8.40
C VAL A 211 6.23 -14.52 -8.53
N LEU A 212 6.84 -13.32 -8.49
CA LEU A 212 6.13 -12.07 -8.72
C LEU A 212 5.53 -12.03 -10.13
N ASP A 213 6.32 -12.32 -11.15
CA ASP A 213 5.87 -12.34 -12.55
C ASP A 213 4.73 -13.33 -12.76
N TYR A 214 4.90 -14.56 -12.28
CA TYR A 214 3.84 -15.59 -12.32
C TYR A 214 2.57 -15.13 -11.60
N THR A 215 2.72 -14.53 -10.42
CA THR A 215 1.57 -14.00 -9.66
C THR A 215 0.84 -12.96 -10.48
N LEU A 216 1.55 -11.99 -11.07
CA LEU A 216 0.94 -10.91 -11.86
C LEU A 216 0.20 -11.43 -13.09
N GLN A 217 0.72 -12.50 -13.74
CA GLN A 217 0.06 -13.14 -14.89
C GLN A 217 -1.23 -13.86 -14.53
N LEU A 218 -1.35 -14.37 -13.30
CA LEU A 218 -2.56 -15.05 -12.83
C LEU A 218 -3.67 -14.10 -12.37
N LEU A 219 -3.34 -12.84 -12.08
CA LEU A 219 -4.31 -11.88 -11.58
C LEU A 219 -5.31 -11.48 -12.67
N VAL A 220 -6.59 -11.48 -12.30
CA VAL A 220 -7.69 -11.08 -13.17
C VAL A 220 -8.12 -9.66 -12.81
N VAL A 221 -7.96 -8.74 -13.76
CA VAL A 221 -8.50 -7.38 -13.64
C VAL A 221 -9.92 -7.41 -14.20
N ARG A 222 -10.90 -7.12 -13.37
CA ARG A 222 -12.31 -7.09 -13.77
C ARG A 222 -12.69 -5.70 -14.26
N ASP A 223 -13.46 -5.65 -15.34
CA ASP A 223 -13.92 -4.37 -15.92
C ASP A 223 -15.08 -3.80 -15.06
N ASN A 224 -14.96 -2.55 -14.64
CA ASN A 224 -15.90 -1.88 -13.72
C ASN A 224 -17.34 -1.79 -14.26
N ALA A 225 -17.53 -1.78 -15.59
CA ALA A 225 -18.85 -1.69 -16.20
C ALA A 225 -19.74 -2.92 -15.92
N GLN A 226 -19.16 -4.12 -15.92
CA GLN A 226 -19.89 -5.35 -15.60
C GLN A 226 -20.14 -5.54 -14.09
N THR A 227 -19.30 -4.94 -13.25
CA THR A 227 -19.38 -5.09 -11.79
C THR A 227 -20.60 -4.38 -11.21
N THR A 228 -21.00 -3.22 -11.76
CA THR A 228 -22.14 -2.43 -11.25
C THR A 228 -23.47 -3.13 -11.51
N GLU A 229 -23.62 -3.77 -12.68
CA GLU A 229 -24.82 -4.54 -13.02
C GLU A 229 -24.92 -5.82 -12.17
N ASN A 230 -23.81 -6.52 -11.97
CA ASN A 230 -23.73 -7.69 -11.10
C ASN A 230 -24.02 -7.38 -9.62
N ILE A 231 -23.57 -6.22 -9.10
CA ILE A 231 -23.85 -5.80 -7.73
C ILE A 231 -25.34 -5.54 -7.52
N SER A 232 -26.04 -4.94 -8.48
CA SER A 232 -27.48 -4.70 -8.38
C SER A 232 -28.30 -5.98 -8.45
N ILE A 233 -27.83 -6.98 -9.20
CA ILE A 233 -28.43 -8.32 -9.25
C ILE A 233 -28.21 -9.05 -7.91
N LEU A 234 -26.99 -9.02 -7.39
CA LEU A 234 -26.64 -9.66 -6.11
C LEU A 234 -27.40 -9.04 -4.93
N ARG A 235 -27.54 -7.72 -4.90
CA ARG A 235 -28.35 -7.03 -3.87
C ARG A 235 -29.81 -7.50 -3.89
N ARG A 236 -30.41 -7.59 -5.07
CA ARG A 236 -31.76 -8.10 -5.23
C ARG A 236 -31.92 -9.54 -4.73
N GLN A 237 -30.92 -10.39 -5.03
CA GLN A 237 -30.91 -11.77 -4.53
C GLN A 237 -30.78 -11.85 -3.00
N ILE A 238 -29.98 -10.96 -2.40
CA ILE A 238 -29.87 -10.85 -0.93
C ILE A 238 -31.20 -10.40 -0.34
N ASP A 239 -31.82 -9.37 -0.89
CA ASP A 239 -33.12 -8.88 -0.43
C ASP A 239 -34.21 -9.98 -0.49
N GLU A 240 -34.23 -10.78 -1.56
CA GLU A 240 -35.14 -11.94 -1.70
C GLU A 240 -34.90 -13.01 -0.62
N VAL A 241 -33.64 -13.31 -0.31
CA VAL A 241 -33.26 -14.26 0.75
C VAL A 241 -33.66 -13.74 2.14
N ASP A 242 -33.44 -12.45 2.39
CA ASP A 242 -33.79 -11.80 3.65
C ASP A 242 -35.33 -11.80 3.87
N GLU A 243 -36.13 -11.52 2.83
CA GLU A 243 -37.59 -11.63 2.89
C GLU A 243 -38.07 -13.06 3.19
N GLN A 244 -37.43 -14.05 2.56
CA GLN A 244 -37.75 -15.46 2.84
C GLN A 244 -37.41 -15.84 4.29
N LEU A 245 -36.25 -15.40 4.80
CA LEU A 245 -35.85 -15.59 6.19
C LEU A 245 -36.84 -14.97 7.18
N LEU A 246 -37.23 -13.73 6.93
CA LEU A 246 -38.24 -13.03 7.76
C LEU A 246 -39.59 -13.77 7.75
N SER A 247 -40.04 -14.25 6.57
CA SER A 247 -41.27 -15.03 6.44
C SER A 247 -41.21 -16.35 7.20
N LEU A 248 -40.08 -17.06 7.16
CA LEU A 248 -39.87 -18.30 7.88
C LEU A 248 -39.81 -18.09 9.40
N LEU A 249 -39.19 -17.01 9.86
CA LEU A 249 -39.14 -16.64 11.27
C LEU A 249 -40.55 -16.29 11.79
N ALA A 250 -41.33 -15.54 11.02
CA ALA A 250 -42.72 -15.21 11.38
C ALA A 250 -43.63 -16.43 11.48
N LYS A 251 -43.39 -17.49 10.64
CA LYS A 251 -44.15 -18.75 10.73
C LYS A 251 -43.78 -19.60 11.95
N ARG A 252 -42.64 -19.34 12.57
CA ARG A 252 -42.18 -20.09 13.75
C ARG A 252 -42.64 -19.46 15.07
N MET A 253 -43.01 -18.21 15.05
CA MET A 253 -43.62 -17.49 16.20
C MET A 253 -45.11 -17.76 16.30
#